data_32dcfa2f576f4fdb8310449e51ca900b
#
_entry.id   32dcfa2f576f4fdb8310449e51ca900b
#
_cell.length_a   1.000
_cell.length_b   1.000
_cell.length_c   1.000
_cell.angle_alpha   90.00
_cell.angle_beta   90.00
_cell.angle_gamma   90.00
#
_symmetry.space_group_name_H-M   'P 1'
#
loop_
_entity.id
_entity.type
_entity.pdbx_description
1 polymer ?
#
loop_
_entity_poly.entity_id
_entity_poly.type
_entity_poly.pdbx_seq_one_letter_code
_entity_poly.pdbx_strand_id
1 'polypeptide(L)'
;MLAIHNIFRKNILYFLIGLFSISCGDDILEPEKQDTAKNKNFQLTLKIDPDIVYLNSVSKVTVNLERLVHKDSLSSSVTMSMKMDAVGGTLDMHSYGISSASSFNVSISDEEKSQFEVLASFVPSSTYSTSSGGYYYNYKENGLITASFNGLNVSLPIKLVVPR
;
A
#
# COMPACT_ATOMS: atom_id res chain seq x y z
N MET A 1 4.03 4.53 63.19
CA MET A 1 4.35 3.63 62.03
C MET A 1 3.46 3.82 60.81
N LEU A 2 2.38 4.57 60.83
CA LEU A 2 1.46 4.79 59.70
C LEU A 2 1.88 5.85 58.70
N ALA A 3 2.71 6.81 59.07
CA ALA A 3 3.10 7.95 58.19
C ALA A 3 4.11 7.55 57.11
N ILE A 4 5.00 6.60 57.35
CA ILE A 4 6.04 6.16 56.38
C ILE A 4 5.44 5.36 55.24
N HIS A 5 4.36 4.63 55.49
CA HIS A 5 3.72 3.79 54.48
C HIS A 5 3.01 4.60 53.37
N ASN A 6 2.51 5.80 53.68
CA ASN A 6 1.85 6.67 52.73
C ASN A 6 2.81 7.42 51.81
N ILE A 7 4.01 7.73 52.29
CA ILE A 7 5.04 8.41 51.48
C ILE A 7 5.61 7.45 50.41
N PHE A 8 5.80 6.18 50.79
CA PHE A 8 6.29 5.17 49.86
C PHE A 8 5.27 4.87 48.72
N ARG A 9 3.97 4.82 49.03
CA ARG A 9 2.92 4.58 48.04
C ARG A 9 2.79 5.73 47.04
N LYS A 10 2.89 6.99 47.48
CA LYS A 10 2.86 8.15 46.60
C LYS A 10 4.07 8.20 45.66
N ASN A 11 5.25 7.93 46.15
CA ASN A 11 6.47 7.94 45.34
C ASN A 11 6.51 6.81 44.30
N ILE A 12 5.99 5.63 44.63
CA ILE A 12 5.88 4.51 43.66
C ILE A 12 4.87 4.86 42.54
N LEU A 13 3.76 5.54 42.88
CA LEU A 13 2.75 5.94 41.88
C LEU A 13 3.31 6.96 40.91
N TYR A 14 4.09 7.95 41.35
CA TYR A 14 4.75 8.92 40.48
C TYR A 14 5.86 8.29 39.62
N PHE A 15 6.57 7.31 40.14
CA PHE A 15 7.59 6.56 39.41
C PHE A 15 6.98 5.71 38.30
N LEU A 16 5.83 5.06 38.55
CA LEU A 16 5.08 4.29 37.56
C LEU A 16 4.49 5.20 36.47
N ILE A 17 3.97 6.39 36.81
CA ILE A 17 3.46 7.36 35.82
C ILE A 17 4.60 7.91 34.97
N GLY A 18 5.78 8.14 35.55
CA GLY A 18 6.97 8.59 34.82
C GLY A 18 7.53 7.55 33.83
N LEU A 19 7.38 6.26 34.10
CA LEU A 19 7.82 5.18 33.21
C LEU A 19 6.92 4.98 31.97
N PHE A 20 5.65 5.39 32.06
CA PHE A 20 4.75 5.36 30.89
C PHE A 20 4.91 6.55 29.94
N SER A 21 5.57 7.62 30.34
CA SER A 21 5.78 8.81 29.52
C SER A 21 7.06 8.79 28.67
N ILE A 22 7.91 7.74 28.78
CA ILE A 22 9.16 7.63 28.00
C ILE A 22 8.99 6.68 26.79
N SER A 23 7.81 6.09 26.60
CA SER A 23 7.52 5.21 25.45
C SER A 23 6.67 5.87 24.37
N CYS A 24 6.87 7.16 24.13
CA CYS A 24 6.43 7.79 22.89
C CYS A 24 7.68 8.14 22.07
N GLY A 25 8.34 7.15 21.52
CA GLY A 25 9.04 7.33 20.27
C GLY A 25 7.95 7.58 19.23
N ASP A 26 7.87 8.81 18.71
CA ASP A 26 7.02 9.17 17.58
C ASP A 26 7.54 8.50 16.29
N ASP A 27 7.55 7.19 16.24
CA ASP A 27 7.25 6.49 15.01
C ASP A 27 5.73 6.57 14.86
N ILE A 28 5.25 7.75 14.47
CA ILE A 28 3.98 7.86 13.78
C ILE A 28 4.20 7.10 12.48
N LEU A 29 3.97 5.79 12.51
CA LEU A 29 3.76 5.00 11.31
C LEU A 29 2.58 5.69 10.64
N GLU A 30 2.86 6.47 9.60
CA GLU A 30 1.79 6.99 8.76
C GLU A 30 0.95 5.76 8.37
N PRO A 31 -0.38 5.79 8.60
CA PRO A 31 -1.19 4.61 8.31
C PRO A 31 -0.99 4.25 6.85
N GLU A 32 -0.64 3.00 6.57
CA GLU A 32 -0.54 2.48 5.21
C GLU A 32 -1.75 2.94 4.42
N LYS A 33 -1.50 3.64 3.34
CA LYS A 33 -2.60 4.07 2.49
C LYS A 33 -3.21 2.87 1.80
N GLN A 34 -4.49 2.67 2.03
CA GLN A 34 -5.23 1.54 1.45
C GLN A 34 -6.63 1.95 0.98
N ASP A 35 -7.11 1.25 -0.03
CA ASP A 35 -8.49 1.30 -0.50
C ASP A 35 -9.05 -0.11 -0.61
N THR A 36 -10.32 -0.30 -0.27
CA THR A 36 -10.96 -1.61 -0.22
C THR A 36 -12.35 -1.55 -0.83
N ALA A 37 -12.61 -2.45 -1.77
CA ALA A 37 -13.93 -2.70 -2.34
C ALA A 37 -14.39 -4.12 -2.02
N LYS A 38 -15.69 -4.29 -1.80
CA LYS A 38 -16.28 -5.58 -1.40
C LYS A 38 -17.64 -5.80 -2.10
N ASN A 39 -17.86 -7.04 -2.51
CA ASN A 39 -19.18 -7.53 -2.91
C ASN A 39 -19.52 -8.82 -2.12
N LYS A 40 -20.57 -9.51 -2.50
CA LYS A 40 -21.00 -10.73 -1.80
C LYS A 40 -19.99 -11.89 -1.86
N ASN A 41 -19.15 -11.93 -2.89
CA ASN A 41 -18.26 -13.05 -3.17
C ASN A 41 -16.79 -12.76 -2.87
N PHE A 42 -16.37 -11.48 -2.99
CA PHE A 42 -14.97 -11.08 -2.94
C PHE A 42 -14.77 -9.77 -2.20
N GLN A 43 -13.59 -9.61 -1.62
CA GLN A 43 -13.03 -8.37 -1.14
C GLN A 43 -11.70 -8.12 -1.83
N LEU A 44 -11.53 -6.93 -2.40
CA LEU A 44 -10.31 -6.48 -3.05
C LEU A 44 -9.73 -5.33 -2.24
N THR A 45 -8.46 -5.42 -1.85
CA THR A 45 -7.74 -4.38 -1.10
C THR A 45 -6.46 -4.03 -1.83
N LEU A 46 -6.26 -2.74 -2.09
CA LEU A 46 -5.03 -2.17 -2.63
C LEU A 46 -4.32 -1.41 -1.51
N LYS A 47 -3.00 -1.60 -1.39
CA LYS A 47 -2.12 -0.89 -0.45
C LYS A 47 -0.91 -0.34 -1.18
N ILE A 48 -0.44 0.82 -0.74
CA ILE A 48 0.75 1.49 -1.26
C ILE A 48 1.60 1.95 -0.09
N ASP A 49 2.92 1.68 -0.16
CA ASP A 49 3.88 2.08 0.85
C ASP A 49 5.27 2.35 0.22
N PRO A 50 5.80 3.59 0.31
CA PRO A 50 5.12 4.84 0.72
C PRO A 50 4.17 5.39 -0.37
N ASP A 51 3.21 6.27 -0.01
CA ASP A 51 2.32 6.96 -0.94
C ASP A 51 2.89 8.29 -1.48
N ILE A 52 3.96 8.78 -0.86
CA ILE A 52 4.79 9.88 -1.37
C ILE A 52 6.06 9.26 -1.95
N VAL A 53 6.22 9.33 -3.27
CA VAL A 53 7.28 8.63 -4.00
C VAL A 53 8.21 9.64 -4.66
N TYR A 54 9.51 9.57 -4.35
CA TYR A 54 10.51 10.35 -5.04
C TYR A 54 10.76 9.79 -6.45
N LEU A 55 11.09 10.65 -7.42
CA LEU A 55 11.30 10.23 -8.81
C LEU A 55 12.43 9.23 -9.02
N ASN A 56 13.34 9.10 -8.05
CA ASN A 56 14.44 8.13 -8.04
C ASN A 56 14.22 6.95 -7.08
N SER A 57 13.01 6.78 -6.57
CA SER A 57 12.64 5.70 -5.65
C SER A 57 11.47 4.89 -6.19
N VAL A 58 11.13 3.84 -5.49
CA VAL A 58 9.99 2.96 -5.81
C VAL A 58 9.06 2.85 -4.62
N SER A 59 7.79 2.57 -4.88
CA SER A 59 6.81 2.28 -3.84
C SER A 59 6.34 0.83 -3.98
N LYS A 60 6.22 0.15 -2.85
CA LYS A 60 5.63 -1.20 -2.79
C LYS A 60 4.12 -1.10 -2.99
N VAL A 61 3.61 -1.91 -3.90
CA VAL A 61 2.18 -2.06 -4.17
C VAL A 61 1.76 -3.46 -3.82
N THR A 62 0.76 -3.59 -2.96
CA THR A 62 0.21 -4.89 -2.56
C THR A 62 -1.28 -4.92 -2.88
N VAL A 63 -1.71 -5.91 -3.63
CA VAL A 63 -3.13 -6.15 -3.89
C VAL A 63 -3.51 -7.48 -3.27
N ASN A 64 -4.46 -7.44 -2.34
CA ASN A 64 -5.03 -8.62 -1.71
C ASN A 64 -6.44 -8.85 -2.23
N LEU A 65 -6.68 -10.04 -2.75
CA LEU A 65 -8.00 -10.53 -3.11
C LEU A 65 -8.40 -11.65 -2.14
N GLU A 66 -9.51 -11.47 -1.45
CA GLU A 66 -10.09 -12.46 -0.56
C GLU A 66 -11.43 -12.96 -1.13
N ARG A 67 -11.57 -14.28 -1.22
CA ARG A 67 -12.85 -14.91 -1.54
C ARG A 67 -13.65 -15.12 -0.26
N LEU A 68 -14.86 -14.60 -0.22
CA LEU A 68 -15.73 -14.58 0.97
C LEU A 68 -16.71 -15.75 1.02
N VAL A 69 -16.80 -16.53 -0.06
CA VAL A 69 -17.72 -17.67 -0.20
C VAL A 69 -16.95 -18.92 -0.58
N HIS A 70 -17.53 -20.08 -0.36
CA HIS A 70 -16.94 -21.34 -0.83
C HIS A 70 -16.83 -21.34 -2.36
N LYS A 71 -15.78 -21.95 -2.94
CA LYS A 71 -15.54 -21.97 -4.39
C LYS A 71 -16.72 -22.51 -5.19
N ASP A 72 -17.37 -23.55 -4.69
CA ASP A 72 -18.52 -24.19 -5.36
C ASP A 72 -19.78 -23.31 -5.40
N SER A 73 -19.77 -22.20 -4.64
CA SER A 73 -20.85 -21.19 -4.64
C SER A 73 -20.62 -20.11 -5.70
N LEU A 74 -19.48 -20.10 -6.36
CA LEU A 74 -19.20 -19.17 -7.45
C LEU A 74 -19.88 -19.65 -8.74
N SER A 75 -20.43 -18.72 -9.52
CA SER A 75 -20.91 -19.03 -10.86
C SER A 75 -19.73 -19.32 -11.79
N SER A 76 -19.92 -20.17 -12.79
CA SER A 76 -18.91 -20.46 -13.82
C SER A 76 -18.49 -19.25 -14.67
N SER A 77 -19.17 -18.12 -14.52
CA SER A 77 -18.84 -16.85 -15.22
C SER A 77 -17.83 -15.98 -14.50
N VAL A 78 -17.33 -16.38 -13.31
CA VAL A 78 -16.32 -15.61 -12.58
C VAL A 78 -14.98 -15.75 -13.31
N THR A 79 -14.45 -14.62 -13.79
CA THR A 79 -13.12 -14.58 -14.40
C THR A 79 -12.08 -14.39 -13.30
N MET A 80 -11.16 -15.36 -13.17
CA MET A 80 -10.05 -15.31 -12.22
C MET A 80 -8.86 -14.53 -12.80
N SER A 81 -9.13 -13.31 -13.25
CA SER A 81 -8.11 -12.38 -13.76
C SER A 81 -8.30 -11.00 -13.15
N MET A 82 -7.24 -10.47 -12.58
CA MET A 82 -7.20 -9.14 -11.99
C MET A 82 -6.44 -8.20 -12.92
N LYS A 83 -7.02 -7.04 -13.20
CA LYS A 83 -6.36 -5.99 -13.97
C LYS A 83 -5.73 -4.99 -13.02
N MET A 84 -4.51 -4.56 -13.31
CA MET A 84 -3.84 -3.45 -12.63
C MET A 84 -3.43 -2.38 -13.65
N ASP A 85 -3.62 -1.11 -13.28
CA ASP A 85 -3.27 0.05 -14.08
C ASP A 85 -2.48 1.06 -13.23
N ALA A 86 -1.52 1.74 -13.85
CA ALA A 86 -0.74 2.81 -13.24
C ALA A 86 -0.70 4.06 -14.12
N VAL A 87 -0.85 5.22 -13.50
CA VAL A 87 -0.70 6.54 -14.11
C VAL A 87 0.41 7.29 -13.38
N GLY A 88 1.27 8.00 -14.12
CA GLY A 88 2.42 8.72 -13.55
C GLY A 88 3.65 7.84 -13.31
N GLY A 89 3.57 6.56 -13.65
CA GLY A 89 4.64 5.59 -13.54
C GLY A 89 4.28 4.27 -14.19
N THR A 90 5.09 3.26 -13.91
CA THR A 90 4.92 1.87 -14.36
C THR A 90 4.93 0.93 -13.18
N LEU A 91 4.46 -0.27 -13.37
CA LEU A 91 4.48 -1.34 -12.39
C LEU A 91 5.46 -2.42 -12.84
N ASP A 92 6.32 -2.84 -11.92
CA ASP A 92 7.23 -3.96 -12.06
C ASP A 92 6.76 -5.13 -11.22
N MET A 93 6.61 -6.30 -11.83
CA MET A 93 6.21 -7.55 -11.18
C MET A 93 7.12 -8.68 -11.65
N HIS A 94 8.33 -8.72 -11.12
CA HIS A 94 9.33 -9.72 -11.52
C HIS A 94 8.85 -11.17 -11.38
N SER A 95 8.06 -11.47 -10.36
CA SER A 95 7.47 -12.80 -10.14
C SER A 95 6.52 -13.27 -11.27
N TYR A 96 6.03 -12.33 -12.09
CA TYR A 96 5.15 -12.59 -13.23
C TYR A 96 5.83 -12.29 -14.58
N GLY A 97 7.14 -11.99 -14.57
CA GLY A 97 7.89 -11.64 -15.78
C GLY A 97 7.46 -10.30 -16.39
N ILE A 98 6.81 -9.42 -15.62
CA ILE A 98 6.34 -8.11 -16.08
C ILE A 98 7.30 -7.04 -15.58
N SER A 99 7.80 -6.21 -16.49
CA SER A 99 8.59 -5.03 -16.18
C SER A 99 8.09 -3.82 -16.94
N SER A 100 8.08 -2.66 -16.26
CA SER A 100 7.75 -1.35 -16.83
C SER A 100 6.41 -1.29 -17.58
N ALA A 101 5.38 -1.96 -17.07
CA ALA A 101 4.04 -1.94 -17.66
C ALA A 101 3.13 -0.93 -16.97
N SER A 102 2.42 -0.10 -17.74
CA SER A 102 1.40 0.81 -17.22
C SER A 102 0.03 0.14 -17.05
N SER A 103 -0.18 -1.04 -17.65
CA SER A 103 -1.40 -1.82 -17.54
C SER A 103 -1.10 -3.30 -17.82
N PHE A 104 -1.64 -4.18 -17.00
CA PHE A 104 -1.51 -5.64 -17.21
C PHE A 104 -2.63 -6.41 -16.51
N ASN A 105 -2.76 -7.68 -16.88
CA ASN A 105 -3.67 -8.62 -16.24
C ASN A 105 -2.86 -9.72 -15.52
N VAL A 106 -3.27 -10.03 -14.30
CA VAL A 106 -2.74 -11.12 -13.50
C VAL A 106 -3.76 -12.24 -13.47
N SER A 107 -3.39 -13.40 -14.00
CA SER A 107 -4.23 -14.60 -13.86
C SER A 107 -4.06 -15.20 -12.48
N ILE A 108 -5.17 -15.48 -11.81
CA ILE A 108 -5.22 -16.12 -10.50
C ILE A 108 -5.48 -17.61 -10.77
N SER A 109 -4.44 -18.44 -10.64
CA SER A 109 -4.48 -19.85 -11.07
C SER A 109 -4.84 -20.85 -9.97
N ASP A 110 -4.83 -20.42 -8.70
CA ASP A 110 -5.07 -21.32 -7.57
C ASP A 110 -6.48 -21.10 -6.99
N GLU A 111 -7.45 -21.77 -7.58
CA GLU A 111 -8.85 -21.65 -7.18
C GLU A 111 -9.15 -22.22 -5.79
N GLU A 112 -8.25 -23.06 -5.23
CA GLU A 112 -8.42 -23.65 -3.91
C GLU A 112 -8.16 -22.63 -2.78
N LYS A 113 -7.30 -21.64 -2.99
CA LYS A 113 -7.03 -20.61 -2.01
C LYS A 113 -8.21 -19.65 -1.87
N SER A 114 -8.44 -19.19 -0.64
CA SER A 114 -9.40 -18.12 -0.35
C SER A 114 -8.76 -16.73 -0.38
N GLN A 115 -7.42 -16.65 -0.33
CA GLN A 115 -6.68 -15.38 -0.32
C GLN A 115 -5.55 -15.43 -1.35
N PHE A 116 -5.44 -14.35 -2.13
CA PHE A 116 -4.42 -14.16 -3.16
C PHE A 116 -3.74 -12.81 -2.92
N GLU A 117 -2.42 -12.81 -2.96
CA GLU A 117 -1.62 -11.60 -2.86
C GLU A 117 -0.84 -11.40 -4.14
N VAL A 118 -0.89 -10.18 -4.66
CA VAL A 118 -0.08 -9.72 -5.78
C VAL A 118 0.81 -8.59 -5.30
N LEU A 119 2.12 -8.77 -5.49
CA LEU A 119 3.14 -7.79 -5.14
C LEU A 119 3.70 -7.16 -6.41
N ALA A 120 3.74 -5.83 -6.43
CA ALA A 120 4.35 -5.04 -7.48
C ALA A 120 5.18 -3.90 -6.89
N SER A 121 6.06 -3.33 -7.69
CA SER A 121 6.77 -2.09 -7.39
C SER A 121 6.29 -1.01 -8.36
N PHE A 122 5.83 0.13 -7.83
CA PHE A 122 5.54 1.29 -8.65
C PHE A 122 6.81 2.08 -8.87
N VAL A 123 7.15 2.33 -10.14
CA VAL A 123 8.31 3.09 -10.59
C VAL A 123 7.83 4.38 -11.24
N PRO A 124 8.14 5.56 -10.68
CA PRO A 124 7.74 6.83 -11.27
C PRO A 124 8.29 7.02 -12.69
N SER A 125 7.46 7.55 -13.59
CA SER A 125 7.93 7.98 -14.91
C SER A 125 8.30 9.45 -14.88
N SER A 126 9.56 9.74 -15.21
CA SER A 126 10.05 11.10 -15.39
C SER A 126 10.94 11.17 -16.62
N THR A 127 10.85 12.27 -17.34
CA THR A 127 11.84 12.61 -18.37
C THR A 127 12.73 13.73 -17.84
N TYR A 128 14.01 13.59 -18.12
CA TYR A 128 15.02 14.52 -17.71
C TYR A 128 15.51 15.29 -18.94
N SER A 129 15.54 16.60 -18.84
CA SER A 129 16.11 17.45 -19.89
C SER A 129 17.12 18.44 -19.29
N THR A 130 18.22 18.65 -20.02
CA THR A 130 19.21 19.68 -19.70
C THR A 130 19.03 20.87 -20.65
N SER A 131 18.95 22.07 -20.10
CA SER A 131 19.04 23.30 -20.87
C SER A 131 20.16 24.18 -20.31
N SER A 132 20.56 25.20 -21.05
CA SER A 132 21.60 26.15 -20.62
C SER A 132 21.34 26.87 -19.30
N GLY A 133 20.20 26.66 -18.67
CA GLY A 133 19.80 27.24 -17.36
C GLY A 133 19.64 26.21 -16.23
N GLY A 134 19.91 24.92 -16.44
CA GLY A 134 19.80 23.92 -15.40
C GLY A 134 19.16 22.59 -15.82
N TYR A 135 18.78 21.83 -14.82
CA TYR A 135 18.16 20.51 -14.97
C TYR A 135 16.65 20.62 -14.75
N TYR A 136 15.87 20.07 -15.64
CA TYR A 136 14.42 20.09 -15.55
C TYR A 136 13.87 18.67 -15.59
N TYR A 137 13.01 18.35 -14.60
CA TYR A 137 12.24 17.11 -14.58
C TYR A 137 10.86 17.38 -15.17
N ASN A 138 10.51 16.63 -16.21
CA ASN A 138 9.14 16.58 -16.69
C ASN A 138 8.49 15.32 -16.14
N TYR A 139 7.54 15.50 -15.22
CA TYR A 139 6.83 14.42 -14.53
C TYR A 139 5.41 14.87 -14.17
N LYS A 140 4.55 13.92 -13.86
CA LYS A 140 3.24 14.22 -13.27
C LYS A 140 3.41 14.28 -11.76
N GLU A 141 2.90 15.33 -11.12
CA GLU A 141 2.95 15.48 -9.65
C GLU A 141 2.08 14.44 -8.92
N ASN A 142 1.06 13.90 -9.62
CA ASN A 142 0.15 12.91 -9.07
C ASN A 142 0.13 11.69 -9.97
N GLY A 143 0.31 10.53 -9.33
CA GLY A 143 0.10 9.22 -9.91
C GLY A 143 -1.20 8.61 -9.39
N LEU A 144 -1.62 7.52 -10.01
CA LEU A 144 -2.77 6.72 -9.59
C LEU A 144 -2.48 5.26 -9.86
N ILE A 145 -2.73 4.40 -8.90
CA ILE A 145 -2.77 2.95 -9.10
C ILE A 145 -4.19 2.49 -8.92
N THR A 146 -4.65 1.64 -9.84
CA THR A 146 -5.97 1.04 -9.81
C THR A 146 -5.84 -0.47 -9.92
N ALA A 147 -6.61 -1.21 -9.12
CA ALA A 147 -6.79 -2.64 -9.29
C ALA A 147 -8.28 -2.94 -9.47
N SER A 148 -8.59 -3.86 -10.39
CA SER A 148 -9.96 -4.25 -10.66
C SER A 148 -10.11 -5.75 -10.80
N PHE A 149 -11.21 -6.30 -10.23
CA PHE A 149 -11.53 -7.72 -10.26
C PHE A 149 -13.04 -7.93 -10.18
N ASN A 150 -13.62 -8.59 -11.17
CA ASN A 150 -15.07 -8.95 -11.18
C ASN A 150 -16.01 -7.81 -10.75
N GLY A 151 -15.82 -6.63 -11.33
CA GLY A 151 -16.62 -5.43 -11.04
C GLY A 151 -16.25 -4.69 -9.75
N LEU A 152 -15.31 -5.21 -8.95
CA LEU A 152 -14.68 -4.45 -7.87
C LEU A 152 -13.60 -3.55 -8.46
N ASN A 153 -13.50 -2.31 -7.97
CA ASN A 153 -12.45 -1.37 -8.31
C ASN A 153 -11.95 -0.68 -7.06
N VAL A 154 -10.64 -0.59 -6.91
CA VAL A 154 -9.93 0.13 -5.86
C VAL A 154 -8.88 1.02 -6.50
N SER A 155 -8.67 2.22 -5.96
CA SER A 155 -7.74 3.20 -6.53
C SER A 155 -7.08 4.03 -5.44
N LEU A 156 -5.76 4.15 -5.51
CA LEU A 156 -5.00 4.98 -4.59
C LEU A 156 -4.18 6.03 -5.34
N PRO A 157 -4.34 7.32 -5.01
CA PRO A 157 -3.48 8.38 -5.53
C PRO A 157 -2.10 8.33 -4.86
N ILE A 158 -1.06 8.60 -5.65
CA ILE A 158 0.33 8.69 -5.25
C ILE A 158 0.79 10.12 -5.48
N LYS A 159 1.53 10.70 -4.54
CA LYS A 159 2.20 11.98 -4.73
C LYS A 159 3.64 11.75 -5.20
N LEU A 160 3.99 12.32 -6.36
CA LEU A 160 5.33 12.24 -6.92
C LEU A 160 6.11 13.52 -6.60
N VAL A 161 7.35 13.37 -6.15
CA VAL A 161 8.18 14.50 -5.73
C VAL A 161 9.59 14.38 -6.29
N VAL A 162 10.20 15.52 -6.59
CA VAL A 162 11.61 15.59 -6.99
C VAL A 162 12.48 15.37 -5.76
N PRO A 163 13.53 14.53 -5.84
CA PRO A 163 14.52 14.41 -4.77
C PRO A 163 15.18 15.78 -4.51
N ARG A 164 15.38 16.12 -3.25
CA ARG A 164 16.13 17.33 -2.85
C ARG A 164 17.62 17.11 -2.94
#